data_e9804637a9d8f9f28ed9223a25cf4b9c
#
_entry.id   e9804637a9d8f9f28ed9223a25cf4b9c
#
_cell.length_a   1.000
_cell.length_b   1.000
_cell.length_c   1.000
_cell.angle_alpha   90.00
_cell.angle_beta   90.00
_cell.angle_gamma   90.00
#
_symmetry.space_group_name_H-M   'P 1'
#
loop_
_entity.id
_entity.type
_entity.pdbx_description
1 polymer ?
#
loop_
_entity_poly.entity_id
_entity_poly.type
_entity_poly.pdbx_seq_one_letter_code
_entity_poly.pdbx_strand_id
1 'polypeptide(L)'
;MNDNKSFVKFEKVDKSYDGEVLVVKNLNLDIAKGEFLTMLGPSGSGKTTCLMMLAGFETPTNGEIYLDGDPISNIPPNKRGIGMVFQNYALFPHMTVRENLMFPLEVRKVEKNEIEKKVKTALDMVELGQFSNRMPLQLSGGQQQRVALARALVFEPRLVLMDEPLGALDKNLREQMQYEIKHIHENIGITVVYVTHDQSEALTMSNRIAVFNEGKIQQISSPDILYEKPNSSFVAQFIGENNQLKGKVKSINNQTCVVETITGENIKALKININNVGDSSLISLRPERVYINSKDEFDNNFDAIVKYLIYLGDHRR
;
A
#
# COMPACT_ATOMS: atom_id res chain seq x y z
N MET A 1 9.95 16.63 -22.47
CA MET A 1 10.30 15.22 -22.27
C MET A 1 10.85 15.13 -20.86
N ASN A 2 10.02 14.78 -19.88
CA ASN A 2 10.52 14.50 -18.53
C ASN A 2 11.07 13.09 -18.57
N ASP A 3 12.42 12.98 -18.47
CA ASP A 3 13.07 11.71 -18.14
C ASP A 3 12.54 11.29 -16.74
N ASN A 4 11.55 10.40 -16.76
CA ASN A 4 10.97 9.81 -15.56
C ASN A 4 11.98 8.79 -15.00
N LYS A 5 13.12 9.31 -14.50
CA LYS A 5 14.18 8.49 -13.90
C LYS A 5 13.62 7.87 -12.64
N SER A 6 13.53 6.55 -12.60
CA SER A 6 13.12 5.80 -11.42
C SER A 6 13.96 6.20 -10.22
N PHE A 7 13.31 6.60 -9.11
CA PHE A 7 14.00 6.98 -7.87
C PHE A 7 14.36 5.75 -7.04
N VAL A 8 13.42 4.79 -6.93
CA VAL A 8 13.69 3.44 -6.41
C VAL A 8 13.40 2.45 -7.50
N LYS A 9 14.34 1.51 -7.76
CA LYS A 9 14.15 0.46 -8.75
C LYS A 9 14.52 -0.89 -8.16
N PHE A 10 13.60 -1.85 -8.27
CA PHE A 10 13.88 -3.27 -8.11
C PHE A 10 14.06 -3.86 -9.52
N GLU A 11 15.17 -4.53 -9.77
CA GLU A 11 15.47 -5.13 -11.06
C GLU A 11 15.73 -6.63 -10.92
N LYS A 12 14.76 -7.43 -11.39
CA LYS A 12 14.78 -8.91 -11.35
C LYS A 12 15.12 -9.47 -9.97
N VAL A 13 14.56 -8.86 -8.92
CA VAL A 13 14.88 -9.22 -7.54
C VAL A 13 14.17 -10.50 -7.14
N ASP A 14 14.94 -11.46 -6.65
CA ASP A 14 14.48 -12.68 -6.00
C ASP A 14 14.92 -12.71 -4.54
N LYS A 15 14.11 -13.33 -3.67
CA LYS A 15 14.48 -13.63 -2.30
C LYS A 15 14.07 -15.02 -1.89
N SER A 16 15.02 -15.80 -1.41
CA SER A 16 14.81 -17.05 -0.69
C SER A 16 15.52 -16.98 0.66
N TYR A 17 14.97 -17.62 1.69
CA TYR A 17 15.61 -17.75 3.00
C TYR A 17 16.27 -19.10 3.21
N ASP A 18 15.80 -20.13 2.54
CA ASP A 18 16.24 -21.53 2.64
C ASP A 18 17.03 -22.00 1.39
N GLY A 19 17.06 -21.18 0.34
CA GLY A 19 17.65 -21.52 -0.95
C GLY A 19 16.74 -22.35 -1.87
N GLU A 20 15.59 -22.81 -1.39
CA GLU A 20 14.65 -23.66 -2.15
C GLU A 20 13.39 -22.89 -2.57
N VAL A 21 12.76 -22.18 -1.64
CA VAL A 21 11.50 -21.48 -1.88
C VAL A 21 11.71 -19.98 -2.04
N LEU A 22 11.28 -19.43 -3.18
CA LEU A 22 11.30 -18.00 -3.42
C LEU A 22 10.09 -17.33 -2.76
N VAL A 23 10.35 -16.45 -1.77
CA VAL A 23 9.35 -15.58 -1.11
C VAL A 23 9.07 -14.35 -1.98
N VAL A 24 10.05 -13.85 -2.71
CA VAL A 24 9.92 -12.81 -3.73
C VAL A 24 10.47 -13.36 -5.03
N LYS A 25 9.73 -13.19 -6.14
CA LYS A 25 9.97 -13.86 -7.42
C LYS A 25 10.04 -12.85 -8.55
N ASN A 26 11.24 -12.65 -9.12
CA ASN A 26 11.53 -11.80 -10.28
C ASN A 26 10.82 -10.42 -10.17
N LEU A 27 10.98 -9.77 -9.01
CA LEU A 27 10.37 -8.49 -8.74
C LEU A 27 11.00 -7.41 -9.61
N ASN A 28 10.16 -6.75 -10.41
CA ASN A 28 10.51 -5.55 -11.16
C ASN A 28 9.53 -4.45 -10.73
N LEU A 29 10.06 -3.36 -10.17
CA LEU A 29 9.25 -2.26 -9.65
C LEU A 29 10.03 -0.97 -9.73
N ASP A 30 9.40 0.04 -10.34
CA ASP A 30 9.91 1.39 -10.41
C ASP A 30 9.03 2.34 -9.58
N ILE A 31 9.66 3.17 -8.75
CA ILE A 31 8.99 4.16 -7.91
C ILE A 31 9.56 5.54 -8.24
N ALA A 32 8.70 6.50 -8.53
CA ALA A 32 9.10 7.85 -8.86
C ALA A 32 9.50 8.64 -7.59
N LYS A 33 10.29 9.70 -7.76
CA LYS A 33 10.59 10.62 -6.67
C LYS A 33 9.34 11.36 -6.22
N GLY A 34 9.11 11.45 -4.91
CA GLY A 34 7.93 12.08 -4.33
C GLY A 34 6.65 11.23 -4.42
N GLU A 35 6.74 9.99 -4.87
CA GLU A 35 5.60 9.10 -4.97
C GLU A 35 5.29 8.44 -3.62
N PHE A 36 3.99 8.29 -3.32
CA PHE A 36 3.48 7.42 -2.27
C PHE A 36 3.05 6.10 -2.91
N LEU A 37 3.91 5.07 -2.82
CA LEU A 37 3.60 3.74 -3.31
C LEU A 37 3.20 2.83 -2.16
N THR A 38 2.05 2.16 -2.27
CA THR A 38 1.63 1.12 -1.33
C THR A 38 1.83 -0.27 -1.93
N MET A 39 2.48 -1.14 -1.17
CA MET A 39 2.51 -2.58 -1.38
C MET A 39 1.36 -3.21 -0.60
N LEU A 40 0.33 -3.67 -1.29
CA LEU A 40 -0.90 -4.21 -0.72
C LEU A 40 -1.01 -5.70 -1.04
N GLY A 41 -1.50 -6.52 -0.12
CA GLY A 41 -1.70 -7.95 -0.38
C GLY A 41 -1.91 -8.76 0.90
N PRO A 42 -2.27 -10.05 0.80
CA PRO A 42 -2.45 -10.92 1.95
C PRO A 42 -1.14 -11.11 2.73
N SER A 43 -1.26 -11.53 3.99
CA SER A 43 -0.09 -11.89 4.81
C SER A 43 0.73 -12.98 4.13
N GLY A 44 2.07 -12.90 4.23
CA GLY A 44 2.97 -13.86 3.58
C GLY A 44 3.17 -13.67 2.08
N SER A 45 2.62 -12.63 1.44
CA SER A 45 2.80 -12.40 -0.01
C SER A 45 4.16 -11.78 -0.41
N GLY A 46 5.07 -11.51 0.55
CA GLY A 46 6.43 -11.02 0.28
C GLY A 46 6.63 -9.51 0.45
N LYS A 47 5.61 -8.72 0.82
CA LYS A 47 5.67 -7.24 0.95
C LYS A 47 6.72 -6.76 1.96
N THR A 48 6.62 -7.23 3.20
CA THR A 48 7.58 -6.90 4.28
C THR A 48 8.99 -7.32 3.88
N THR A 49 9.16 -8.47 3.21
CA THR A 49 10.48 -8.90 2.70
C THR A 49 11.04 -7.90 1.68
N CYS A 50 10.22 -7.39 0.75
CA CYS A 50 10.64 -6.34 -0.19
C CYS A 50 11.04 -5.06 0.55
N LEU A 51 10.25 -4.66 1.56
CA LEU A 51 10.55 -3.48 2.38
C LEU A 51 11.87 -3.66 3.15
N MET A 52 12.11 -4.84 3.75
CA MET A 52 13.33 -5.15 4.50
C MET A 52 14.56 -5.18 3.59
N MET A 53 14.44 -5.68 2.36
CA MET A 53 15.51 -5.61 1.37
C MET A 53 15.83 -4.15 0.99
N LEU A 54 14.81 -3.31 0.80
CA LEU A 54 14.99 -1.88 0.50
C LEU A 54 15.59 -1.12 1.70
N ALA A 55 15.20 -1.46 2.93
CA ALA A 55 15.78 -0.92 4.17
C ALA A 55 17.22 -1.37 4.43
N GLY A 56 17.64 -2.53 3.88
CA GLY A 56 18.97 -3.11 4.07
C GLY A 56 19.09 -4.07 5.24
N PHE A 57 17.97 -4.50 5.82
CA PHE A 57 17.96 -5.57 6.84
C PHE A 57 18.02 -6.96 6.21
N GLU A 58 17.66 -7.07 4.93
CA GLU A 58 17.75 -8.27 4.12
C GLU A 58 18.50 -7.98 2.82
N THR A 59 19.18 -8.98 2.27
CA THR A 59 19.82 -8.90 0.96
C THR A 59 19.04 -9.70 -0.07
N PRO A 60 18.89 -9.22 -1.30
CA PRO A 60 18.33 -10.03 -2.39
C PRO A 60 19.15 -11.31 -2.59
N THR A 61 18.48 -12.41 -2.99
CA THR A 61 19.17 -13.63 -3.43
C THR A 61 19.71 -13.45 -4.86
N ASN A 62 18.92 -12.81 -5.72
CA ASN A 62 19.29 -12.42 -7.07
C ASN A 62 18.74 -11.03 -7.39
N GLY A 63 19.27 -10.42 -8.44
CA GLY A 63 18.85 -9.08 -8.88
C GLY A 63 19.51 -7.97 -8.09
N GLU A 64 19.07 -6.72 -8.33
CA GLU A 64 19.65 -5.53 -7.70
C GLU A 64 18.55 -4.52 -7.33
N ILE A 65 18.80 -3.75 -6.28
CA ILE A 65 17.95 -2.64 -5.83
C ILE A 65 18.76 -1.35 -5.98
N TYR A 66 18.13 -0.36 -6.62
CA TYR A 66 18.74 0.94 -6.84
C TYR A 66 17.97 2.04 -6.10
N LEU A 67 18.70 3.01 -5.58
CA LEU A 67 18.16 4.25 -5.03
C LEU A 67 18.84 5.43 -5.71
N ASP A 68 18.06 6.24 -6.43
CA ASP A 68 18.54 7.39 -7.22
C ASP A 68 19.64 7.02 -8.25
N GLY A 69 19.55 5.80 -8.77
CA GLY A 69 20.48 5.23 -9.73
C GLY A 69 21.68 4.49 -9.13
N ASP A 70 21.91 4.58 -7.82
CA ASP A 70 22.99 3.88 -7.13
C ASP A 70 22.52 2.51 -6.64
N PRO A 71 23.28 1.41 -6.84
CA PRO A 71 22.96 0.10 -6.29
C PRO A 71 23.13 0.11 -4.77
N ILE A 72 22.11 -0.40 -4.04
CA ILE A 72 22.11 -0.35 -2.59
C ILE A 72 22.06 -1.71 -1.89
N SER A 73 22.02 -2.82 -2.62
CA SER A 73 21.85 -4.15 -2.02
C SER A 73 22.92 -4.49 -0.99
N ASN A 74 24.16 -4.02 -1.19
CA ASN A 74 25.29 -4.24 -0.29
C ASN A 74 25.55 -3.08 0.68
N ILE A 75 24.72 -2.03 0.67
CA ILE A 75 24.86 -0.89 1.59
C ILE A 75 24.12 -1.19 2.89
N PRO A 76 24.78 -1.07 4.06
CA PRO A 76 24.11 -1.32 5.33
C PRO A 76 23.02 -0.26 5.62
N PRO A 77 21.97 -0.60 6.43
CA PRO A 77 20.80 0.26 6.67
C PRO A 77 21.13 1.70 7.08
N ASN A 78 22.09 1.87 7.98
CA ASN A 78 22.48 3.18 8.53
C ASN A 78 23.15 4.12 7.52
N LYS A 79 23.57 3.60 6.35
CA LYS A 79 24.21 4.37 5.28
C LYS A 79 23.30 4.65 4.09
N ARG A 80 22.07 4.11 4.06
CA ARG A 80 21.13 4.29 2.94
C ARG A 80 20.39 5.63 2.96
N GLY A 81 20.41 6.38 4.08
CA GLY A 81 19.67 7.64 4.21
C GLY A 81 18.15 7.47 4.17
N ILE A 82 17.66 6.35 4.64
CA ILE A 82 16.24 5.94 4.62
C ILE A 82 15.68 6.06 6.03
N GLY A 83 14.47 6.64 6.15
CA GLY A 83 13.66 6.63 7.37
C GLY A 83 12.78 5.40 7.41
N MET A 84 12.53 4.84 8.60
CA MET A 84 11.67 3.66 8.75
C MET A 84 10.73 3.78 9.95
N VAL A 85 9.47 3.45 9.71
CA VAL A 85 8.43 3.27 10.73
C VAL A 85 8.05 1.79 10.76
N PHE A 86 8.26 1.15 11.90
CA PHE A 86 7.93 -0.26 12.13
C PHE A 86 6.51 -0.43 12.65
N GLN A 87 5.95 -1.60 12.50
CA GLN A 87 4.60 -1.96 12.95
C GLN A 87 4.38 -1.72 14.46
N ASN A 88 5.39 -1.93 15.29
CA ASN A 88 5.37 -1.70 16.73
C ASN A 88 5.96 -0.34 17.13
N TYR A 89 6.10 0.59 16.15
CA TYR A 89 6.71 1.91 16.29
C TYR A 89 8.20 1.90 16.68
N ALA A 90 8.69 0.85 17.35
CA ALA A 90 10.07 0.66 17.81
C ALA A 90 10.66 1.90 18.52
N LEU A 91 9.84 2.59 19.34
CA LEU A 91 10.31 3.70 20.15
C LEU A 91 11.21 3.17 21.27
N PHE A 92 12.26 3.93 21.62
CA PHE A 92 13.11 3.62 22.75
C PHE A 92 12.36 3.92 24.05
N PRO A 93 11.97 2.90 24.84
CA PRO A 93 11.06 3.10 25.97
C PRO A 93 11.71 3.84 27.15
N HIS A 94 13.03 3.86 27.21
CA HIS A 94 13.86 4.55 28.23
C HIS A 94 14.26 5.96 27.85
N MET A 95 13.80 6.46 26.70
CA MET A 95 14.03 7.80 26.18
C MET A 95 12.72 8.57 26.11
N THR A 96 12.76 9.85 26.41
CA THR A 96 11.65 10.78 26.19
C THR A 96 11.32 10.90 24.69
N VAL A 97 10.19 11.52 24.35
CA VAL A 97 9.84 11.86 22.96
C VAL A 97 10.96 12.65 22.30
N ARG A 98 11.45 13.70 22.96
CA ARG A 98 12.55 14.55 22.48
C ARG A 98 13.82 13.73 22.22
N GLU A 99 14.23 12.90 23.15
CA GLU A 99 15.41 12.04 23.01
C GLU A 99 15.27 11.02 21.88
N ASN A 100 14.08 10.43 21.69
CA ASN A 100 13.79 9.56 20.54
C ASN A 100 14.02 10.28 19.20
N LEU A 101 13.69 11.58 19.11
CA LEU A 101 13.92 12.38 17.89
C LEU A 101 15.38 12.85 17.77
N MET A 102 16.06 13.10 18.88
CA MET A 102 17.48 13.49 18.89
C MET A 102 18.38 12.35 18.42
N PHE A 103 18.09 11.12 18.83
CA PHE A 103 18.92 9.94 18.60
C PHE A 103 19.40 9.77 17.14
N PRO A 104 18.54 9.79 16.10
CA PRO A 104 19.01 9.64 14.72
C PRO A 104 19.90 10.79 14.23
N LEU A 105 19.80 11.97 14.83
CA LEU A 105 20.65 13.15 14.53
C LEU A 105 22.01 13.03 15.21
N GLU A 106 22.06 12.60 16.47
CA GLU A 106 23.30 12.35 17.22
C GLU A 106 24.16 11.27 16.56
N VAL A 107 23.55 10.16 16.14
CA VAL A 107 24.23 9.07 15.40
C VAL A 107 24.86 9.60 14.11
N ARG A 108 24.24 10.60 13.49
CA ARG A 108 24.76 11.28 12.27
C ARG A 108 25.73 12.41 12.58
N LYS A 109 26.04 12.65 13.87
CA LYS A 109 26.96 13.69 14.34
C LYS A 109 26.56 15.11 13.91
N VAL A 110 25.25 15.37 13.89
CA VAL A 110 24.70 16.73 13.64
C VAL A 110 25.06 17.66 14.80
N GLU A 111 25.38 18.91 14.52
CA GLU A 111 25.69 19.92 15.52
C GLU A 111 24.54 20.16 16.50
N LYS A 112 24.84 20.32 17.79
CA LYS A 112 23.87 20.41 18.88
C LYS A 112 22.78 21.48 18.67
N ASN A 113 23.15 22.65 18.19
CA ASN A 113 22.20 23.73 17.90
C ASN A 113 21.26 23.41 16.75
N GLU A 114 21.71 22.63 15.79
CA GLU A 114 20.90 22.15 14.66
C GLU A 114 19.94 21.03 15.09
N ILE A 115 20.39 20.13 15.97
CA ILE A 115 19.56 19.09 16.58
C ILE A 115 18.31 19.72 17.21
N GLU A 116 18.49 20.75 18.06
CA GLU A 116 17.38 21.42 18.74
C GLU A 116 16.36 22.00 17.75
N LYS A 117 16.82 22.64 16.69
CA LYS A 117 15.95 23.20 15.65
C LYS A 117 15.17 22.10 14.91
N LYS A 118 15.86 21.04 14.46
CA LYS A 118 15.25 19.94 13.72
C LYS A 118 14.22 19.18 14.59
N VAL A 119 14.55 18.91 15.86
CA VAL A 119 13.63 18.25 16.79
C VAL A 119 12.40 19.12 17.03
N LYS A 120 12.55 20.43 17.23
CA LYS A 120 11.41 21.33 17.37
C LYS A 120 10.53 21.30 16.13
N THR A 121 11.09 21.46 14.94
CA THR A 121 10.35 21.41 13.67
C THR A 121 9.62 20.09 13.49
N ALA A 122 10.26 18.97 13.81
CA ALA A 122 9.64 17.64 13.70
C ALA A 122 8.49 17.45 14.72
N LEU A 123 8.61 17.98 15.93
CA LEU A 123 7.55 17.96 16.94
C LEU A 123 6.36 18.86 16.55
N ASP A 124 6.64 20.03 15.99
CA ASP A 124 5.60 20.95 15.51
C ASP A 124 4.84 20.32 14.33
N MET A 125 5.52 19.64 13.41
CA MET A 125 4.93 18.95 12.26
C MET A 125 3.88 17.89 12.65
N VAL A 126 4.10 17.20 13.77
CA VAL A 126 3.20 16.14 14.27
C VAL A 126 2.35 16.59 15.47
N GLU A 127 2.35 17.88 15.80
CA GLU A 127 1.57 18.50 16.89
C GLU A 127 1.86 17.91 18.29
N LEU A 128 3.10 17.52 18.55
CA LEU A 128 3.51 16.88 19.81
C LEU A 128 4.47 17.70 20.67
N GLY A 129 4.64 19.00 20.40
CA GLY A 129 5.56 19.86 21.15
C GLY A 129 5.37 19.84 22.68
N GLN A 130 4.10 19.81 23.14
CA GLN A 130 3.75 19.75 24.57
C GLN A 130 4.08 18.41 25.25
N PHE A 131 4.33 17.35 24.46
CA PHE A 131 4.65 16.02 24.97
C PHE A 131 6.14 15.67 24.90
N SER A 132 7.00 16.61 24.53
CA SER A 132 8.43 16.42 24.28
C SER A 132 9.18 15.72 25.42
N ASN A 133 8.79 15.97 26.67
CA ASN A 133 9.42 15.40 27.87
C ASN A 133 8.75 14.10 28.38
N ARG A 134 7.70 13.61 27.70
CA ARG A 134 7.05 12.36 28.10
C ARG A 134 7.82 11.15 27.59
N MET A 135 7.68 10.03 28.34
CA MET A 135 8.13 8.72 27.90
C MET A 135 7.09 8.09 26.96
N PRO A 136 7.47 7.17 26.04
CA PRO A 136 6.54 6.50 25.16
C PRO A 136 5.34 5.85 25.86
N LEU A 137 5.54 5.24 27.02
CA LEU A 137 4.48 4.60 27.82
C LEU A 137 3.42 5.59 28.35
N GLN A 138 3.69 6.88 28.32
CA GLN A 138 2.77 7.94 28.76
C GLN A 138 1.94 8.52 27.59
N LEU A 139 2.08 7.94 26.41
CA LEU A 139 1.44 8.38 25.18
C LEU A 139 0.36 7.38 24.73
N SER A 140 -0.69 7.89 24.06
CA SER A 140 -1.63 7.03 23.35
C SER A 140 -0.96 6.37 22.12
N GLY A 141 -1.57 5.30 21.57
CA GLY A 141 -1.05 4.62 20.38
C GLY A 141 -0.82 5.58 19.19
N GLY A 142 -1.79 6.45 18.90
CA GLY A 142 -1.63 7.45 17.83
C GLY A 142 -0.53 8.47 18.12
N GLN A 143 -0.34 8.88 19.38
CA GLN A 143 0.77 9.75 19.75
C GLN A 143 2.13 9.03 19.59
N GLN A 144 2.23 7.75 19.97
CA GLN A 144 3.44 6.97 19.75
C GLN A 144 3.76 6.82 18.26
N GLN A 145 2.76 6.61 17.43
CA GLN A 145 2.91 6.54 15.98
C GLN A 145 3.41 7.88 15.40
N ARG A 146 2.83 9.00 15.81
CA ARG A 146 3.30 10.34 15.39
C ARG A 146 4.76 10.59 15.80
N VAL A 147 5.17 10.13 16.99
CA VAL A 147 6.59 10.17 17.41
C VAL A 147 7.46 9.32 16.50
N ALA A 148 7.03 8.10 16.14
CA ALA A 148 7.78 7.23 15.24
C ALA A 148 7.92 7.83 13.83
N LEU A 149 6.85 8.45 13.33
CA LEU A 149 6.86 9.17 12.06
C LEU A 149 7.81 10.38 12.11
N ALA A 150 7.71 11.22 13.13
CA ALA A 150 8.61 12.37 13.34
C ALA A 150 10.07 11.93 13.44
N ARG A 151 10.36 10.83 14.17
CA ARG A 151 11.71 10.26 14.27
C ARG A 151 12.25 9.77 12.92
N ALA A 152 11.38 9.21 12.08
CA ALA A 152 11.76 8.78 10.73
C ALA A 152 12.05 9.95 9.79
N LEU A 153 11.43 11.12 10.03
CA LEU A 153 11.53 12.31 9.19
C LEU A 153 12.57 13.35 9.67
N VAL A 154 12.93 13.37 10.96
CA VAL A 154 13.71 14.44 11.61
C VAL A 154 15.07 14.71 10.97
N PHE A 155 15.69 13.72 10.34
CA PHE A 155 16.96 13.85 9.66
C PHE A 155 16.83 14.07 8.13
N GLU A 156 15.61 14.40 7.65
CA GLU A 156 15.31 14.68 6.25
C GLU A 156 15.76 13.53 5.31
N PRO A 157 15.20 12.33 5.48
CA PRO A 157 15.60 11.17 4.68
C PRO A 157 15.26 11.34 3.20
N ARG A 158 15.93 10.59 2.34
CA ARG A 158 15.61 10.53 0.89
C ARG A 158 14.33 9.75 0.60
N LEU A 159 14.00 8.79 1.47
CA LEU A 159 12.91 7.83 1.35
C LEU A 159 12.40 7.45 2.74
N VAL A 160 11.10 7.27 2.89
CA VAL A 160 10.49 6.74 4.12
C VAL A 160 9.83 5.41 3.81
N LEU A 161 10.12 4.42 4.62
CA LEU A 161 9.51 3.09 4.60
C LEU A 161 8.58 2.93 5.79
N MET A 162 7.40 2.36 5.58
CA MET A 162 6.42 2.13 6.63
C MET A 162 5.89 0.71 6.54
N ASP A 163 6.09 -0.09 7.59
CA ASP A 163 5.65 -1.47 7.68
C ASP A 163 4.43 -1.58 8.59
N GLU A 164 3.23 -1.66 8.01
CA GLU A 164 1.93 -1.76 8.69
C GLU A 164 1.75 -0.79 9.88
N PRO A 165 2.08 0.51 9.73
CA PRO A 165 2.19 1.43 10.88
C PRO A 165 0.85 1.73 11.56
N LEU A 166 -0.29 1.44 10.93
CA LEU A 166 -1.63 1.69 11.45
C LEU A 166 -2.30 0.45 12.05
N GLY A 167 -1.67 -0.73 11.94
CA GLY A 167 -2.28 -2.00 12.30
C GLY A 167 -2.70 -2.15 13.76
N ALA A 168 -2.05 -1.43 14.68
CA ALA A 168 -2.34 -1.47 16.12
C ALA A 168 -3.41 -0.47 16.59
N LEU A 169 -3.95 0.37 15.70
CA LEU A 169 -4.91 1.42 16.04
C LEU A 169 -6.36 0.96 15.86
N ASP A 170 -7.27 1.52 16.67
CA ASP A 170 -8.70 1.41 16.44
C ASP A 170 -9.13 2.11 15.13
N LYS A 171 -10.34 1.80 14.65
CA LYS A 171 -10.82 2.25 13.34
C LYS A 171 -10.81 3.78 13.19
N ASN A 172 -11.34 4.52 14.17
CA ASN A 172 -11.48 5.97 14.06
C ASN A 172 -10.11 6.67 14.05
N LEU A 173 -9.22 6.23 14.94
CA LEU A 173 -7.86 6.76 15.02
C LEU A 173 -7.07 6.40 13.76
N ARG A 174 -7.27 5.21 13.20
CA ARG A 174 -6.64 4.78 11.94
C ARG A 174 -7.05 5.68 10.78
N GLU A 175 -8.35 5.95 10.62
CA GLU A 175 -8.85 6.86 9.58
C GLU A 175 -8.27 8.28 9.73
N GLN A 176 -8.21 8.81 10.94
CA GLN A 176 -7.57 10.10 11.20
C GLN A 176 -6.09 10.10 10.80
N MET A 177 -5.35 9.05 11.19
CA MET A 177 -3.92 8.94 10.91
C MET A 177 -3.61 8.77 9.42
N GLN A 178 -4.51 8.15 8.63
CA GLN A 178 -4.37 8.11 7.17
C GLN A 178 -4.34 9.51 6.57
N TYR A 179 -5.27 10.38 6.96
CA TYR A 179 -5.30 11.78 6.49
C TYR A 179 -4.07 12.56 6.92
N GLU A 180 -3.60 12.37 8.15
CA GLU A 180 -2.40 13.05 8.66
C GLU A 180 -1.14 12.62 7.90
N ILE A 181 -0.94 11.32 7.69
CA ILE A 181 0.21 10.81 6.93
C ILE A 181 0.18 11.34 5.49
N LYS A 182 -0.99 11.31 4.85
CA LYS A 182 -1.17 11.85 3.50
C LYS A 182 -0.84 13.33 3.43
N HIS A 183 -1.37 14.13 4.36
CA HIS A 183 -1.10 15.56 4.43
C HIS A 183 0.39 15.89 4.65
N ILE A 184 1.05 15.13 5.54
CA ILE A 184 2.51 15.28 5.75
C ILE A 184 3.27 14.96 4.47
N HIS A 185 2.90 13.85 3.78
CA HIS A 185 3.50 13.47 2.50
C HIS A 185 3.33 14.56 1.43
N GLU A 186 2.12 15.10 1.26
CA GLU A 186 1.81 16.15 0.27
C GLU A 186 2.58 17.45 0.56
N ASN A 187 2.75 17.80 1.84
CA ASN A 187 3.46 19.02 2.23
C ASN A 187 4.99 18.92 2.05
N ILE A 188 5.56 17.74 2.32
CA ILE A 188 7.02 17.54 2.27
C ILE A 188 7.47 17.09 0.88
N GLY A 189 6.61 16.37 0.14
CA GLY A 189 6.93 15.77 -1.17
C GLY A 189 7.97 14.65 -1.10
N ILE A 190 8.06 13.95 0.05
CA ILE A 190 8.99 12.85 0.24
C ILE A 190 8.49 11.59 -0.43
N THR A 191 9.40 10.75 -0.93
CA THR A 191 9.04 9.41 -1.44
C THR A 191 8.69 8.49 -0.28
N VAL A 192 7.57 7.76 -0.38
CA VAL A 192 7.11 6.81 0.63
C VAL A 192 6.87 5.44 0.01
N VAL A 193 7.36 4.39 0.66
CA VAL A 193 6.96 3.01 0.40
C VAL A 193 6.24 2.47 1.63
N TYR A 194 4.98 2.17 1.46
CA TYR A 194 4.05 1.78 2.51
C TYR A 194 3.63 0.32 2.35
N VAL A 195 3.68 -0.46 3.39
CA VAL A 195 3.19 -1.85 3.40
C VAL A 195 1.94 -1.93 4.26
N THR A 196 0.90 -2.54 3.73
CA THR A 196 -0.33 -2.83 4.48
C THR A 196 -1.06 -4.05 3.90
N HIS A 197 -1.97 -4.61 4.66
CA HIS A 197 -3.00 -5.54 4.21
C HIS A 197 -4.41 -4.89 4.19
N ASP A 198 -4.52 -3.64 4.65
CA ASP A 198 -5.77 -2.88 4.68
C ASP A 198 -5.96 -2.12 3.35
N GLN A 199 -7.08 -2.42 2.68
CA GLN A 199 -7.41 -1.81 1.38
C GLN A 199 -7.79 -0.34 1.52
N SER A 200 -8.44 0.05 2.63
CA SER A 200 -8.84 1.43 2.88
C SER A 200 -7.62 2.34 2.99
N GLU A 201 -6.57 1.89 3.71
CA GLU A 201 -5.30 2.61 3.79
C GLU A 201 -4.69 2.83 2.41
N ALA A 202 -4.58 1.74 1.63
CA ALA A 202 -3.99 1.79 0.30
C ALA A 202 -4.77 2.72 -0.65
N LEU A 203 -6.09 2.59 -0.70
CA LEU A 203 -6.94 3.38 -1.60
C LEU A 203 -6.96 4.87 -1.23
N THR A 204 -6.84 5.21 0.06
CA THR A 204 -6.92 6.60 0.54
C THR A 204 -5.63 7.38 0.35
N MET A 205 -4.47 6.75 0.60
CA MET A 205 -3.20 7.47 0.71
C MET A 205 -2.33 7.42 -0.56
N SER A 206 -2.49 6.41 -1.41
CA SER A 206 -1.49 6.08 -2.42
C SER A 206 -1.65 6.86 -3.73
N ASN A 207 -0.52 7.18 -4.37
CA ASN A 207 -0.50 7.54 -5.79
C ASN A 207 -0.63 6.30 -6.66
N ARG A 208 0.09 5.21 -6.33
CA ARG A 208 -0.05 3.89 -6.94
C ARG A 208 -0.05 2.80 -5.87
N ILE A 209 -0.72 1.70 -6.20
CA ILE A 209 -0.79 0.51 -5.37
C ILE A 209 -0.23 -0.66 -6.16
N ALA A 210 0.74 -1.36 -5.59
CA ALA A 210 1.25 -2.63 -6.09
C ALA A 210 0.58 -3.78 -5.31
N VAL A 211 -0.30 -4.53 -5.96
CA VAL A 211 -0.99 -5.67 -5.35
C VAL A 211 -0.10 -6.90 -5.44
N PHE A 212 0.28 -7.41 -4.29
CA PHE A 212 1.14 -8.59 -4.14
C PHE A 212 0.34 -9.86 -3.89
N ASN A 213 0.73 -10.94 -4.54
CA ASN A 213 0.29 -12.30 -4.22
C ASN A 213 1.40 -13.30 -4.57
N GLU A 214 1.65 -14.28 -3.68
CA GLU A 214 2.61 -15.37 -3.90
C GLU A 214 4.00 -14.92 -4.37
N GLY A 215 4.50 -13.82 -3.80
CA GLY A 215 5.83 -13.28 -4.11
C GLY A 215 5.93 -12.46 -5.40
N LYS A 216 4.80 -12.13 -6.04
CA LYS A 216 4.74 -11.39 -7.31
C LYS A 216 3.78 -10.20 -7.24
N ILE A 217 4.05 -9.17 -8.03
CA ILE A 217 3.07 -8.11 -8.30
C ILE A 217 2.04 -8.64 -9.30
N GLN A 218 0.76 -8.58 -8.93
CA GLN A 218 -0.36 -8.96 -9.78
C GLN A 218 -0.83 -7.79 -10.64
N GLN A 219 -0.84 -6.59 -10.06
CA GLN A 219 -1.17 -5.34 -10.75
C GLN A 219 -0.52 -4.19 -10.00
N ILE A 220 -0.12 -3.16 -10.75
CA ILE A 220 0.31 -1.86 -10.23
C ILE A 220 -0.40 -0.76 -11.00
N SER A 221 -1.15 0.08 -10.29
CA SER A 221 -1.90 1.19 -10.89
C SER A 221 -2.35 2.19 -9.83
N SER A 222 -2.92 3.33 -10.26
CA SER A 222 -3.62 4.25 -9.39
C SER A 222 -4.83 3.58 -8.72
N PRO A 223 -5.28 4.07 -7.56
CA PRO A 223 -6.41 3.49 -6.81
C PRO A 223 -7.68 3.32 -7.64
N ASP A 224 -8.05 4.32 -8.43
CA ASP A 224 -9.22 4.32 -9.31
C ASP A 224 -9.15 3.23 -10.38
N ILE A 225 -8.00 3.11 -11.07
CA ILE A 225 -7.80 2.07 -12.09
C ILE A 225 -7.78 0.69 -11.45
N LEU A 226 -7.17 0.54 -10.28
CA LEU A 226 -7.13 -0.73 -9.57
C LEU A 226 -8.53 -1.23 -9.20
N TYR A 227 -9.42 -0.31 -8.80
CA TYR A 227 -10.79 -0.62 -8.40
C TYR A 227 -11.70 -0.89 -9.59
N GLU A 228 -11.66 -0.02 -10.62
CA GLU A 228 -12.57 -0.06 -11.77
C GLU A 228 -12.12 -1.03 -12.87
N LYS A 229 -10.82 -1.29 -13.00
CA LYS A 229 -10.23 -2.11 -14.08
C LYS A 229 -9.21 -3.12 -13.54
N PRO A 230 -9.63 -4.06 -12.66
CA PRO A 230 -8.73 -5.10 -12.16
C PRO A 230 -8.28 -6.02 -13.30
N ASN A 231 -6.97 -6.30 -13.38
CA ASN A 231 -6.38 -7.10 -14.45
C ASN A 231 -6.62 -8.62 -14.32
N SER A 232 -7.06 -9.08 -13.16
CA SER A 232 -7.28 -10.50 -12.91
C SER A 232 -8.43 -10.72 -11.92
N SER A 233 -8.96 -11.94 -11.89
CA SER A 233 -9.97 -12.35 -10.92
C SER A 233 -9.48 -12.22 -9.48
N PHE A 234 -8.19 -12.47 -9.23
CA PHE A 234 -7.58 -12.29 -7.92
C PHE A 234 -7.68 -10.83 -7.48
N VAL A 235 -7.22 -9.89 -8.32
CA VAL A 235 -7.25 -8.45 -8.00
C VAL A 235 -8.69 -7.97 -7.81
N ALA A 236 -9.61 -8.41 -8.69
CA ALA A 236 -11.03 -8.08 -8.58
C ALA A 236 -11.68 -8.53 -7.27
N GLN A 237 -11.29 -9.71 -6.77
CA GLN A 237 -11.77 -10.24 -5.49
C GLN A 237 -11.09 -9.60 -4.28
N PHE A 238 -9.81 -9.31 -4.43
CA PHE A 238 -8.99 -8.80 -3.34
C PHE A 238 -9.28 -7.32 -3.06
N ILE A 239 -9.67 -6.52 -4.05
CA ILE A 239 -9.95 -5.09 -3.90
C ILE A 239 -11.45 -4.85 -3.81
N GLY A 240 -11.92 -4.37 -2.66
CA GLY A 240 -13.34 -4.08 -2.40
C GLY A 240 -14.23 -5.32 -2.36
N GLU A 241 -15.52 -5.11 -2.13
CA GLU A 241 -16.50 -6.18 -2.24
C GLU A 241 -16.78 -6.53 -3.70
N ASN A 242 -16.98 -7.82 -3.99
CA ASN A 242 -17.14 -8.30 -5.35
C ASN A 242 -18.07 -9.52 -5.43
N ASN A 243 -19.09 -9.43 -6.27
CA ASN A 243 -19.90 -10.57 -6.67
C ASN A 243 -19.30 -11.23 -7.92
N GLN A 244 -19.38 -12.54 -8.00
CA GLN A 244 -18.84 -13.31 -9.11
C GLN A 244 -19.90 -14.19 -9.74
N LEU A 245 -19.99 -14.10 -11.07
CA LEU A 245 -20.84 -14.96 -11.89
C LEU A 245 -19.96 -15.73 -12.87
N LYS A 246 -20.10 -17.05 -12.89
CA LYS A 246 -19.38 -17.93 -13.83
C LYS A 246 -20.17 -18.06 -15.13
N GLY A 247 -19.49 -18.06 -16.27
CA GLY A 247 -20.12 -18.25 -17.56
C GLY A 247 -19.13 -18.60 -18.66
N LYS A 248 -19.64 -18.67 -19.89
CA LYS A 248 -18.88 -18.87 -21.12
C LYS A 248 -19.02 -17.69 -22.05
N VAL A 249 -17.93 -17.28 -22.65
CA VAL A 249 -17.91 -16.17 -23.60
C VAL A 249 -18.67 -16.56 -24.88
N LYS A 250 -19.74 -15.83 -25.21
CA LYS A 250 -20.54 -16.02 -26.44
C LYS A 250 -20.08 -15.15 -27.60
N SER A 251 -19.70 -13.90 -27.29
CA SER A 251 -19.22 -12.99 -28.32
C SER A 251 -18.22 -12.00 -27.72
N ILE A 252 -17.33 -11.50 -28.55
CA ILE A 252 -16.29 -10.55 -28.19
C ILE A 252 -16.36 -9.36 -29.15
N ASN A 253 -16.47 -8.17 -28.59
CA ASN A 253 -16.29 -6.89 -29.28
C ASN A 253 -14.99 -6.24 -28.80
N ASN A 254 -14.60 -5.09 -29.37
CA ASN A 254 -13.33 -4.44 -29.05
C ASN A 254 -13.08 -4.25 -27.55
N GLN A 255 -14.05 -3.70 -26.81
CA GLN A 255 -13.92 -3.38 -25.38
C GLN A 255 -14.89 -4.16 -24.49
N THR A 256 -15.84 -4.89 -25.07
CA THR A 256 -16.88 -5.62 -24.35
C THR A 256 -16.97 -7.06 -24.83
N CYS A 257 -17.55 -7.90 -24.00
CA CYS A 257 -17.92 -9.28 -24.35
C CYS A 257 -19.31 -9.59 -23.80
N VAL A 258 -19.95 -10.57 -24.39
CA VAL A 258 -21.18 -11.17 -23.88
C VAL A 258 -20.81 -12.54 -23.30
N VAL A 259 -21.18 -12.76 -22.05
CA VAL A 259 -20.93 -14.00 -21.33
C VAL A 259 -22.27 -14.63 -20.97
N GLU A 260 -22.48 -15.88 -21.35
CA GLU A 260 -23.64 -16.66 -20.93
C GLU A 260 -23.35 -17.30 -19.57
N THR A 261 -24.18 -17.00 -18.59
CA THR A 261 -24.09 -17.59 -17.25
C THR A 261 -24.47 -19.07 -17.25
N ILE A 262 -24.20 -19.76 -16.15
CA ILE A 262 -24.63 -21.18 -15.96
C ILE A 262 -26.16 -21.31 -16.01
N THR A 263 -26.88 -20.25 -15.65
CA THR A 263 -28.36 -20.17 -15.66
C THR A 263 -28.93 -19.80 -17.02
N GLY A 264 -28.08 -19.53 -18.01
CA GLY A 264 -28.48 -19.26 -19.41
C GLY A 264 -28.69 -17.79 -19.77
N GLU A 265 -28.50 -16.87 -18.81
CA GLU A 265 -28.62 -15.44 -19.06
C GLU A 265 -27.36 -14.89 -19.75
N ASN A 266 -27.57 -13.89 -20.63
CA ASN A 266 -26.48 -13.22 -21.31
C ASN A 266 -26.14 -11.92 -20.59
N ILE A 267 -24.89 -11.76 -20.18
CA ILE A 267 -24.37 -10.58 -19.51
C ILE A 267 -23.37 -9.87 -20.41
N LYS A 268 -23.60 -8.59 -20.67
CA LYS A 268 -22.64 -7.71 -21.34
C LYS A 268 -21.66 -7.18 -20.28
N ALA A 269 -20.37 -7.42 -20.49
CA ALA A 269 -19.31 -7.02 -19.56
C ALA A 269 -18.12 -6.39 -20.30
N LEU A 270 -17.27 -5.67 -19.54
CA LEU A 270 -15.98 -5.20 -20.04
C LEU A 270 -15.08 -6.40 -20.32
N LYS A 271 -14.39 -6.37 -21.44
CA LYS A 271 -13.43 -7.40 -21.83
C LYS A 271 -12.11 -7.19 -21.10
N ILE A 272 -11.73 -8.12 -20.22
CA ILE A 272 -10.43 -8.15 -19.55
C ILE A 272 -9.84 -9.55 -19.71
N ASN A 273 -8.66 -9.65 -20.34
CA ASN A 273 -7.91 -10.90 -20.53
C ASN A 273 -8.71 -12.07 -21.16
N ILE A 274 -9.70 -11.76 -21.98
CA ILE A 274 -10.49 -12.75 -22.75
C ILE A 274 -10.01 -12.72 -24.20
N ASN A 275 -9.66 -13.90 -24.73
CA ASN A 275 -9.12 -13.99 -26.09
C ASN A 275 -10.06 -14.70 -27.07
N ASN A 276 -10.81 -15.72 -26.65
CA ASN A 276 -11.60 -16.55 -27.53
C ASN A 276 -13.07 -16.66 -27.11
N VAL A 277 -13.94 -16.80 -28.09
CA VAL A 277 -15.32 -17.23 -27.88
C VAL A 277 -15.31 -18.69 -27.40
N GLY A 278 -16.12 -19.00 -26.39
CA GLY A 278 -16.18 -20.31 -25.75
C GLY A 278 -15.31 -20.44 -24.51
N ASP A 279 -14.40 -19.51 -24.26
CA ASP A 279 -13.58 -19.51 -23.03
C ASP A 279 -14.47 -19.42 -21.78
N SER A 280 -14.08 -20.15 -20.73
CA SER A 280 -14.68 -19.99 -19.40
C SER A 280 -14.27 -18.64 -18.82
N SER A 281 -15.24 -17.88 -18.33
CA SER A 281 -15.02 -16.54 -17.78
C SER A 281 -15.66 -16.37 -16.42
N LEU A 282 -15.08 -15.46 -15.64
CA LEU A 282 -15.60 -15.02 -14.36
C LEU A 282 -15.98 -13.54 -14.49
N ILE A 283 -17.27 -13.25 -14.37
CA ILE A 283 -17.77 -11.88 -14.38
C ILE A 283 -17.65 -11.33 -12.96
N SER A 284 -17.06 -10.15 -12.83
CA SER A 284 -16.94 -9.39 -11.61
C SER A 284 -17.98 -8.29 -11.57
N LEU A 285 -18.77 -8.21 -10.50
CA LEU A 285 -19.81 -7.23 -10.33
C LEU A 285 -19.72 -6.58 -8.95
N ARG A 286 -19.46 -5.28 -8.92
CA ARG A 286 -19.42 -4.51 -7.68
C ARG A 286 -20.84 -4.33 -7.12
N PRO A 287 -21.07 -4.56 -5.80
CA PRO A 287 -22.40 -4.41 -5.18
C PRO A 287 -23.02 -3.06 -5.42
N GLU A 288 -22.26 -1.97 -5.36
CA GLU A 288 -22.71 -0.59 -5.57
C GLU A 288 -23.09 -0.28 -7.02
N ARG A 289 -22.81 -1.19 -7.95
CA ARG A 289 -23.22 -1.11 -9.37
C ARG A 289 -24.52 -1.87 -9.65
N VAL A 290 -25.18 -2.38 -8.61
CA VAL A 290 -26.46 -3.09 -8.71
C VAL A 290 -27.57 -2.18 -8.22
N TYR A 291 -28.57 -1.95 -9.08
CA TYR A 291 -29.73 -1.12 -8.78
C TYR A 291 -30.98 -1.98 -8.71
N ILE A 292 -31.78 -1.81 -7.66
CA ILE A 292 -33.03 -2.55 -7.45
C ILE A 292 -34.21 -1.69 -7.89
N ASN A 293 -35.07 -2.22 -8.77
CA ASN A 293 -36.26 -1.55 -9.28
C ASN A 293 -35.99 -0.14 -9.85
N SER A 294 -34.84 0.05 -10.51
CA SER A 294 -34.51 1.31 -11.17
C SER A 294 -35.46 1.57 -12.34
N LYS A 295 -35.72 2.86 -12.60
CA LYS A 295 -36.43 3.32 -13.81
C LYS A 295 -35.47 3.57 -14.96
N ASP A 296 -34.16 3.53 -14.73
CA ASP A 296 -33.13 3.74 -15.74
C ASP A 296 -32.95 2.49 -16.60
N GLU A 297 -32.57 2.68 -17.86
CA GLU A 297 -32.21 1.57 -18.73
C GLU A 297 -30.74 1.15 -18.50
N PHE A 298 -30.53 -0.12 -18.23
CA PHE A 298 -29.21 -0.73 -18.06
C PHE A 298 -28.96 -1.80 -19.12
N ASP A 299 -27.68 -2.00 -19.48
CA ASP A 299 -27.27 -3.05 -20.42
C ASP A 299 -27.66 -4.46 -19.93
N ASN A 300 -27.72 -4.67 -18.61
CA ASN A 300 -28.03 -5.95 -18.00
C ASN A 300 -29.20 -5.78 -17.00
N ASN A 301 -30.25 -6.57 -17.19
CA ASN A 301 -31.41 -6.60 -16.29
C ASN A 301 -31.77 -8.04 -15.94
N PHE A 302 -32.04 -8.33 -14.68
CA PHE A 302 -32.34 -9.66 -14.18
C PHE A 302 -33.50 -9.62 -13.18
N ASP A 303 -34.34 -10.62 -13.21
CA ASP A 303 -35.27 -10.88 -12.12
C ASP A 303 -34.51 -11.53 -10.95
N ALA A 304 -34.76 -11.03 -9.73
CA ALA A 304 -34.10 -11.51 -8.53
C ALA A 304 -35.05 -11.60 -7.34
N ILE A 305 -34.78 -12.53 -6.44
CA ILE A 305 -35.51 -12.71 -5.19
C ILE A 305 -34.57 -12.48 -4.03
N VAL A 306 -34.95 -11.55 -3.13
CA VAL A 306 -34.19 -11.30 -1.88
C VAL A 306 -34.32 -12.54 -0.99
N LYS A 307 -33.20 -13.22 -0.71
CA LYS A 307 -33.14 -14.39 0.17
C LYS A 307 -32.83 -14.02 1.62
N TYR A 308 -31.92 -13.09 1.81
CA TYR A 308 -31.44 -12.66 3.12
C TYR A 308 -31.28 -11.14 3.14
N LEU A 309 -31.41 -10.56 4.31
CA LEU A 309 -31.18 -9.16 4.56
C LEU A 309 -30.31 -9.04 5.81
N ILE A 310 -29.09 -8.54 5.65
CA ILE A 310 -28.15 -8.34 6.76
C ILE A 310 -27.99 -6.85 7.00
N TYR A 311 -28.27 -6.43 8.23
CA TYR A 311 -28.08 -5.04 8.64
C TYR A 311 -26.64 -4.82 9.14
N LEU A 312 -25.92 -3.91 8.49
CA LEU A 312 -24.50 -3.61 8.80
C LEU A 312 -24.30 -2.21 9.41
N GLY A 313 -25.38 -1.55 9.83
CA GLY A 313 -25.38 -0.23 10.44
C GLY A 313 -25.71 0.86 9.43
N ASP A 314 -24.81 1.21 8.57
CA ASP A 314 -24.95 2.25 7.55
C ASP A 314 -25.68 1.77 6.28
N HIS A 315 -25.66 0.47 6.02
CA HIS A 315 -26.34 -0.15 4.87
C HIS A 315 -26.90 -1.54 5.20
N ARG A 316 -27.66 -2.09 4.25
CA ARG A 316 -28.18 -3.46 4.28
C ARG A 316 -27.57 -4.26 3.12
N ARG A 317 -27.16 -5.47 3.43
CA ARG A 317 -26.59 -6.42 2.48
C ARG A 317 -27.53 -7.60 2.26
#